data_e13f977facbd35418896413f49ead036
#
_entry.id   e13f977facbd35418896413f49ead036
#
_cell.length_a   1.000
_cell.length_b   1.000
_cell.length_c   1.000
_cell.angle_alpha   90.00
_cell.angle_beta   90.00
_cell.angle_gamma   90.00
#
_symmetry.space_group_name_H-M   'P 1'
#
loop_
_entity.id
_entity.type
_entity.pdbx_description
1 polymer ?
#
loop_
_entity_poly.entity_id
_entity_poly.type
_entity_poly.pdbx_seq_one_letter_code
_entity_poly.pdbx_strand_id
1 'polypeptide(L)'
;MVKTTKAKCPFCGKVYTSKKPLYNHMDREHHEQLNGLSPANVLFNIRNNKTHGSCIICGKETKFNENTEKYERLCSETCKQRYRQLFRERMIKKHGKDTLTDNPEQQLKMQANRKIAGEYRWSDGAKFKYLGSYEKHALEYLDKVLKFKSQDVMVPAPMSIKYEYNGKERFYMPDFFIVPFNLLVEVKGTNNHYQKRDKGLEEAKDKAAENSEYRYVKIVDKNYKPLNTIINTIKEME
;
A
#
# COMPACT_ATOMS: atom_id res chain seq x y z
N MET A 1 10.43 -24.14 -1.43
CA MET A 1 11.82 -24.01 -1.90
C MET A 1 12.08 -22.57 -2.27
N VAL A 2 12.92 -21.87 -1.52
CA VAL A 2 13.35 -20.50 -1.83
C VAL A 2 14.33 -20.60 -3.00
N LYS A 3 14.01 -20.04 -4.16
CA LYS A 3 14.93 -19.92 -5.30
C LYS A 3 16.08 -19.01 -4.88
N THR A 4 17.22 -19.57 -4.49
CA THR A 4 18.46 -18.82 -4.29
C THR A 4 18.94 -18.34 -5.65
N THR A 5 18.74 -17.08 -5.98
CA THR A 5 19.26 -16.45 -7.18
C THR A 5 20.78 -16.30 -7.03
N LYS A 6 21.53 -17.17 -7.66
CA LYS A 6 23.00 -17.06 -7.75
C LYS A 6 23.35 -15.75 -8.45
N ALA A 7 24.24 -14.96 -7.86
CA ALA A 7 24.73 -13.70 -8.41
C ALA A 7 26.18 -13.91 -8.92
N LYS A 8 26.45 -13.54 -10.18
CA LYS A 8 27.75 -13.75 -10.85
C LYS A 8 28.50 -12.42 -10.99
N CYS A 9 29.78 -12.39 -10.65
CA CYS A 9 30.64 -11.25 -10.90
C CYS A 9 30.82 -11.04 -12.40
N PRO A 10 30.56 -9.84 -12.93
CA PRO A 10 30.70 -9.56 -14.36
C PRO A 10 32.14 -9.50 -14.82
N PHE A 11 33.09 -9.28 -13.91
CA PHE A 11 34.53 -9.11 -14.25
C PHE A 11 35.32 -10.42 -14.23
N CYS A 12 35.09 -11.28 -13.22
CA CYS A 12 35.84 -12.52 -13.07
C CYS A 12 34.99 -13.81 -13.13
N GLY A 13 33.67 -13.69 -13.22
CA GLY A 13 32.79 -14.84 -13.36
C GLY A 13 32.50 -15.61 -12.06
N LYS A 14 33.12 -15.28 -10.91
CA LYS A 14 32.83 -15.91 -9.62
C LYS A 14 31.36 -15.81 -9.25
N VAL A 15 30.79 -16.88 -8.70
CA VAL A 15 29.35 -16.99 -8.36
C VAL A 15 29.17 -16.92 -6.85
N TYR A 16 28.17 -16.16 -6.42
CA TYR A 16 27.80 -15.93 -5.04
C TYR A 16 26.36 -16.31 -4.76
N THR A 17 26.04 -16.67 -3.54
CA THR A 17 24.69 -17.07 -3.11
C THR A 17 23.72 -15.88 -2.96
N SER A 18 24.27 -14.65 -2.86
CA SER A 18 23.48 -13.42 -2.74
C SER A 18 24.27 -12.21 -3.25
N LYS A 19 23.58 -11.04 -3.35
CA LYS A 19 24.20 -9.81 -3.84
C LYS A 19 25.24 -9.23 -2.89
N LYS A 20 25.01 -9.28 -1.57
CA LYS A 20 25.91 -8.64 -0.60
C LYS A 20 27.35 -9.18 -0.64
N PRO A 21 27.60 -10.50 -0.62
CA PRO A 21 28.95 -11.05 -0.83
C PRO A 21 29.55 -10.70 -2.20
N LEU A 22 28.73 -10.63 -3.26
CA LEU A 22 29.18 -10.20 -4.57
C LEU A 22 29.63 -8.73 -4.56
N TYR A 23 28.88 -7.83 -3.92
CA TYR A 23 29.25 -6.41 -3.83
C TYR A 23 30.57 -6.23 -3.06
N ASN A 24 30.72 -6.90 -1.92
CA ASN A 24 31.98 -6.88 -1.16
C ASN A 24 33.17 -7.43 -1.95
N HIS A 25 32.96 -8.44 -2.79
CA HIS A 25 34.00 -8.96 -3.68
C HIS A 25 34.35 -7.94 -4.78
N MET A 26 33.35 -7.30 -5.40
CA MET A 26 33.58 -6.30 -6.44
C MET A 26 34.34 -5.07 -5.89
N ASP A 27 34.00 -4.62 -4.68
CA ASP A 27 34.69 -3.49 -4.02
C ASP A 27 36.16 -3.81 -3.72
N ARG A 28 36.48 -5.05 -3.32
CA ARG A 28 37.85 -5.43 -2.94
C ARG A 28 38.74 -5.82 -4.14
N GLU A 29 38.20 -6.63 -5.04
CA GLU A 29 38.98 -7.27 -6.10
C GLU A 29 38.88 -6.53 -7.45
N HIS A 30 37.87 -5.66 -7.59
CA HIS A 30 37.57 -4.99 -8.87
C HIS A 30 37.30 -3.49 -8.71
N HIS A 31 37.89 -2.88 -7.66
CA HIS A 31 37.68 -1.46 -7.33
C HIS A 31 37.97 -0.53 -8.52
N GLU A 32 39.05 -0.77 -9.24
CA GLU A 32 39.43 0.06 -10.40
C GLU A 32 38.40 -0.02 -11.53
N GLN A 33 37.81 -1.21 -11.76
CA GLN A 33 36.82 -1.44 -12.80
C GLN A 33 35.44 -0.84 -12.45
N LEU A 34 35.22 -0.45 -11.21
CA LEU A 34 33.99 0.25 -10.80
C LEU A 34 33.96 1.71 -11.22
N ASN A 35 35.12 2.31 -11.57
CA ASN A 35 35.23 3.72 -12.00
C ASN A 35 34.50 4.69 -11.06
N GLY A 36 34.61 4.52 -9.75
CA GLY A 36 33.97 5.35 -8.73
C GLY A 36 32.47 5.12 -8.55
N LEU A 37 31.88 4.16 -9.25
CA LEU A 37 30.48 3.76 -9.06
C LEU A 37 30.37 2.66 -8.02
N SER A 38 29.21 2.52 -7.39
CA SER A 38 28.95 1.37 -6.53
C SER A 38 28.79 0.07 -7.32
N PRO A 39 29.07 -1.11 -6.71
CA PRO A 39 28.82 -2.40 -7.34
C PRO A 39 27.38 -2.58 -7.83
N ALA A 40 26.41 -2.06 -7.08
CA ALA A 40 25.00 -2.10 -7.45
C ALA A 40 24.72 -1.30 -8.73
N ASN A 41 25.31 -0.10 -8.83
CA ASN A 41 25.18 0.76 -10.01
C ASN A 41 25.82 0.09 -11.24
N VAL A 42 27.03 -0.42 -11.12
CA VAL A 42 27.73 -1.11 -12.22
C VAL A 42 26.91 -2.32 -12.70
N LEU A 43 26.41 -3.15 -11.79
CA LEU A 43 25.57 -4.29 -12.17
C LEU A 43 24.27 -3.87 -12.83
N PHE A 44 23.64 -2.79 -12.36
CA PHE A 44 22.45 -2.26 -12.99
C PHE A 44 22.76 -1.78 -14.43
N ASN A 45 23.85 -1.07 -14.62
CA ASN A 45 24.29 -0.56 -15.91
C ASN A 45 24.57 -1.68 -16.90
N ILE A 46 25.32 -2.69 -16.50
CA ILE A 46 25.61 -3.87 -17.34
C ILE A 46 24.31 -4.59 -17.73
N ARG A 47 23.41 -4.87 -16.78
CA ARG A 47 22.16 -5.58 -17.06
C ARG A 47 21.19 -4.83 -17.96
N ASN A 48 21.19 -3.51 -17.89
CA ASN A 48 20.24 -2.68 -18.62
C ASN A 48 20.86 -1.96 -19.84
N ASN A 49 22.13 -2.24 -20.14
CA ASN A 49 22.91 -1.59 -21.19
C ASN A 49 22.81 -0.06 -21.07
N LYS A 50 23.15 0.46 -19.88
CA LYS A 50 23.09 1.89 -19.55
C LYS A 50 24.41 2.36 -18.97
N THR A 51 24.68 3.64 -19.11
CA THR A 51 25.84 4.32 -18.49
C THR A 51 25.39 5.30 -17.40
N HIS A 52 24.17 5.82 -17.53
CA HIS A 52 23.57 6.79 -16.59
C HIS A 52 22.04 6.69 -16.62
N GLY A 53 21.38 7.33 -15.68
CA GLY A 53 19.93 7.54 -15.68
C GLY A 53 19.56 8.87 -16.35
N SER A 54 18.40 8.94 -16.95
CA SER A 54 17.88 10.17 -17.58
C SER A 54 16.52 10.56 -17.02
N CYS A 55 16.35 11.84 -16.73
CA CYS A 55 15.09 12.40 -16.27
C CYS A 55 14.03 12.32 -17.39
N ILE A 56 12.88 11.72 -17.07
CA ILE A 56 11.78 11.56 -18.05
C ILE A 56 11.10 12.88 -18.46
N ILE A 57 11.43 14.00 -17.78
CA ILE A 57 10.86 15.32 -18.07
C ILE A 57 11.83 16.19 -18.88
N CYS A 58 13.11 16.26 -18.50
CA CYS A 58 14.06 17.17 -19.09
C CYS A 58 15.29 16.50 -19.71
N GLY A 59 15.42 15.18 -19.66
CA GLY A 59 16.55 14.44 -20.20
C GLY A 59 17.85 14.51 -19.40
N LYS A 60 17.97 15.41 -18.41
CA LYS A 60 19.19 15.55 -17.58
C LYS A 60 19.48 14.27 -16.81
N GLU A 61 20.74 14.04 -16.49
CA GLU A 61 21.15 12.89 -15.69
C GLU A 61 20.45 12.83 -14.33
N THR A 62 20.18 11.61 -13.88
CA THR A 62 19.56 11.34 -12.59
C THR A 62 20.47 10.50 -11.71
N LYS A 63 20.33 10.67 -10.38
CA LYS A 63 21.11 9.94 -9.39
C LYS A 63 20.70 8.47 -9.36
N PHE A 64 21.68 7.61 -9.10
CA PHE A 64 21.43 6.22 -8.76
C PHE A 64 21.00 6.13 -7.28
N ASN A 65 19.96 5.39 -7.01
CA ASN A 65 19.46 5.17 -5.65
C ASN A 65 19.87 3.78 -5.19
N GLU A 66 20.80 3.74 -4.25
CA GLU A 66 21.41 2.50 -3.72
C GLU A 66 20.35 1.59 -3.04
N ASN A 67 19.35 2.17 -2.38
CA ASN A 67 18.31 1.38 -1.69
C ASN A 67 17.38 0.64 -2.66
N THR A 68 17.09 1.26 -3.80
CA THR A 68 16.22 0.65 -4.83
C THR A 68 17.00 -0.02 -5.94
N GLU A 69 18.34 0.16 -5.97
CA GLU A 69 19.26 -0.27 -7.02
C GLU A 69 18.80 0.16 -8.43
N LYS A 70 18.34 1.41 -8.56
CA LYS A 70 17.85 1.99 -9.82
C LYS A 70 18.17 3.47 -9.90
N TYR A 71 18.25 4.01 -11.11
CA TYR A 71 18.28 5.43 -11.30
C TYR A 71 16.93 6.07 -10.95
N GLU A 72 16.97 7.24 -10.36
CA GLU A 72 15.77 8.06 -10.15
C GLU A 72 15.16 8.44 -11.50
N ARG A 73 13.84 8.53 -11.55
CA ARG A 73 13.13 8.87 -12.78
C ARG A 73 13.13 10.37 -13.06
N LEU A 74 13.41 11.20 -12.05
CA LEU A 74 13.28 12.66 -12.06
C LEU A 74 14.47 13.28 -11.36
N CYS A 75 15.10 14.29 -11.97
CA CYS A 75 16.37 14.86 -11.51
C CYS A 75 16.22 15.95 -10.44
N SER A 76 15.04 16.56 -10.29
CA SER A 76 14.82 17.70 -9.40
C SER A 76 13.37 17.78 -8.92
N GLU A 77 13.11 18.60 -7.90
CA GLU A 77 11.74 18.85 -7.42
C GLU A 77 10.89 19.56 -8.48
N THR A 78 11.48 20.46 -9.26
CA THR A 78 10.79 21.11 -10.39
C THR A 78 10.30 20.07 -11.41
N CYS A 79 11.13 19.08 -11.74
CA CYS A 79 10.73 18.00 -12.64
C CYS A 79 9.67 17.10 -12.02
N LYS A 80 9.69 16.87 -10.68
CA LYS A 80 8.63 16.15 -9.96
C LYS A 80 7.30 16.91 -10.01
N GLN A 81 7.31 18.21 -9.80
CA GLN A 81 6.11 19.07 -9.91
C GLN A 81 5.53 19.03 -11.33
N ARG A 82 6.38 19.18 -12.35
CA ARG A 82 5.96 19.12 -13.76
C ARG A 82 5.39 17.73 -14.11
N TYR A 83 6.00 16.65 -13.62
CA TYR A 83 5.48 15.30 -13.82
C TYR A 83 4.09 15.13 -13.18
N ARG A 84 3.89 15.61 -11.93
CA ARG A 84 2.59 15.59 -11.25
C ARG A 84 1.53 16.36 -12.03
N GLN A 85 1.91 17.54 -12.57
CA GLN A 85 1.00 18.35 -13.40
C GLN A 85 0.60 17.60 -14.68
N LEU A 86 1.57 17.09 -15.44
CA LEU A 86 1.31 16.31 -16.65
C LEU A 86 0.48 15.05 -16.38
N PHE A 87 0.69 14.42 -15.22
CA PHE A 87 -0.14 13.29 -14.80
C PHE A 87 -1.60 13.71 -14.57
N ARG A 88 -1.83 14.83 -13.87
CA ARG A 88 -3.19 15.39 -13.67
C ARG A 88 -3.86 15.74 -14.99
N GLU A 89 -3.17 16.46 -15.89
CA GLU A 89 -3.68 16.81 -17.21
C GLU A 89 -4.10 15.57 -18.00
N ARG A 90 -3.29 14.51 -17.95
CA ARG A 90 -3.60 13.22 -18.59
C ARG A 90 -4.82 12.54 -17.95
N MET A 91 -4.95 12.61 -16.63
CA MET A 91 -6.09 12.06 -15.92
C MET A 91 -7.38 12.81 -16.28
N ILE A 92 -7.34 14.14 -16.31
CA ILE A 92 -8.47 14.98 -16.73
C ILE A 92 -8.88 14.65 -18.17
N LYS A 93 -7.89 14.56 -19.08
CA LYS A 93 -8.15 14.24 -20.50
C LYS A 93 -8.78 12.85 -20.67
N LYS A 94 -8.33 11.86 -19.90
CA LYS A 94 -8.77 10.47 -20.02
C LYS A 94 -10.07 10.16 -19.26
N HIS A 95 -10.28 10.81 -18.12
CA HIS A 95 -11.35 10.46 -17.19
C HIS A 95 -12.27 11.64 -16.82
N GLY A 96 -12.02 12.82 -17.37
CA GLY A 96 -12.75 14.06 -17.04
C GLY A 96 -12.45 14.64 -15.65
N LYS A 97 -11.54 14.02 -14.89
CA LYS A 97 -11.27 14.32 -13.47
C LYS A 97 -9.77 14.17 -13.14
N ASP A 98 -9.29 14.96 -12.18
CA ASP A 98 -7.88 14.96 -11.76
C ASP A 98 -7.51 13.83 -10.77
N THR A 99 -8.52 13.11 -10.28
CA THR A 99 -8.35 11.97 -9.37
C THR A 99 -9.32 10.84 -9.72
N LEU A 100 -8.98 9.60 -9.36
CA LEU A 100 -9.84 8.42 -9.49
C LEU A 100 -10.62 8.13 -8.20
N THR A 101 -10.36 8.86 -7.12
CA THR A 101 -10.96 8.58 -5.80
C THR A 101 -12.41 9.05 -5.65
N ASP A 102 -12.93 9.76 -6.65
CA ASP A 102 -14.29 10.28 -6.71
C ASP A 102 -15.23 9.40 -7.55
N ASN A 103 -14.80 8.21 -7.94
CA ASN A 103 -15.59 7.22 -8.67
C ASN A 103 -15.60 5.88 -7.90
N PRO A 104 -16.77 5.42 -7.40
CA PRO A 104 -16.90 4.16 -6.64
C PRO A 104 -16.40 2.93 -7.41
N GLU A 105 -16.71 2.82 -8.71
CA GLU A 105 -16.29 1.71 -9.55
C GLU A 105 -14.75 1.67 -9.72
N GLN A 106 -14.14 2.84 -9.86
CA GLN A 106 -12.68 2.96 -9.92
C GLN A 106 -12.03 2.60 -8.58
N GLN A 107 -12.66 2.98 -7.47
CA GLN A 107 -12.20 2.58 -6.13
C GLN A 107 -12.22 1.06 -5.95
N LEU A 108 -13.26 0.38 -6.37
CA LEU A 108 -13.35 -1.08 -6.38
C LEU A 108 -12.21 -1.71 -7.20
N LYS A 109 -11.96 -1.20 -8.40
CA LYS A 109 -10.84 -1.64 -9.26
C LYS A 109 -9.48 -1.39 -8.60
N MET A 110 -9.29 -0.25 -7.96
CA MET A 110 -8.07 0.07 -7.24
C MET A 110 -7.85 -0.85 -6.05
N GLN A 111 -8.89 -1.18 -5.30
CA GLN A 111 -8.81 -2.13 -4.18
C GLN A 111 -8.49 -3.54 -4.66
N ALA A 112 -9.13 -4.01 -5.73
CA ALA A 112 -8.85 -5.30 -6.31
C ALA A 112 -7.38 -5.45 -6.77
N ASN A 113 -6.75 -4.35 -7.17
CA ASN A 113 -5.35 -4.30 -7.63
C ASN A 113 -4.35 -3.93 -6.51
N ARG A 114 -4.78 -3.74 -5.26
CA ARG A 114 -3.85 -3.48 -4.15
C ARG A 114 -2.94 -4.69 -3.92
N LYS A 115 -1.68 -4.41 -3.57
CA LYS A 115 -0.74 -5.45 -3.19
C LYS A 115 -1.20 -6.08 -1.88
N ILE A 116 -1.69 -7.31 -1.97
CA ILE A 116 -2.13 -8.10 -0.83
C ILE A 116 -0.92 -8.43 0.05
N ALA A 117 -1.05 -8.21 1.37
CA ALA A 117 -0.01 -8.60 2.33
C ALA A 117 -0.07 -10.09 2.66
N GLY A 118 -1.26 -10.68 2.64
CA GLY A 118 -1.42 -12.10 2.88
C GLY A 118 -2.89 -12.56 2.81
N GLU A 119 -3.08 -13.85 3.10
CA GLU A 119 -4.37 -14.51 3.17
C GLU A 119 -4.59 -15.07 4.59
N TYR A 120 -5.72 -14.76 5.19
CA TYR A 120 -6.17 -15.31 6.45
C TYR A 120 -7.14 -16.46 6.18
N ARG A 121 -6.90 -17.61 6.82
CA ARG A 121 -7.82 -18.77 6.76
C ARG A 121 -8.70 -18.73 7.99
N TRP A 122 -9.98 -18.57 7.76
CA TRP A 122 -11.03 -18.60 8.78
C TRP A 122 -11.21 -20.01 9.38
N SER A 123 -11.77 -20.12 10.58
CA SER A 123 -11.98 -21.39 11.26
C SER A 123 -12.87 -22.38 10.50
N ASP A 124 -13.79 -21.88 9.67
CA ASP A 124 -14.66 -22.68 8.78
C ASP A 124 -14.03 -22.99 7.41
N GLY A 125 -12.77 -22.60 7.19
CA GLY A 125 -12.01 -22.88 5.96
C GLY A 125 -12.05 -21.78 4.91
N ALA A 126 -12.89 -20.75 5.04
CA ALA A 126 -12.95 -19.62 4.13
C ALA A 126 -11.64 -18.82 4.14
N LYS A 127 -11.37 -18.09 3.06
CA LYS A 127 -10.13 -17.34 2.87
C LYS A 127 -10.41 -15.88 2.62
N PHE A 128 -9.76 -15.02 3.41
CA PHE A 128 -9.84 -13.57 3.31
C PHE A 128 -8.48 -12.96 3.00
N LYS A 129 -8.43 -12.05 2.05
CA LYS A 129 -7.23 -11.28 1.72
C LYS A 129 -7.15 -10.07 2.64
N TYR A 130 -5.95 -9.76 3.15
CA TYR A 130 -5.71 -8.58 3.98
C TYR A 130 -4.54 -7.77 3.45
N LEU A 131 -4.52 -6.46 3.74
CA LEU A 131 -3.51 -5.50 3.25
C LEU A 131 -2.46 -5.14 4.31
N GLY A 132 -2.75 -5.37 5.58
CA GLY A 132 -1.85 -5.02 6.68
C GLY A 132 -2.04 -5.87 7.93
N SER A 133 -1.09 -5.76 8.86
CA SER A 133 -1.09 -6.54 10.09
C SER A 133 -2.28 -6.22 11.01
N TYR A 134 -2.77 -4.97 10.99
CA TYR A 134 -3.94 -4.58 11.78
C TYR A 134 -5.22 -5.24 11.27
N GLU A 135 -5.42 -5.29 9.94
CA GLU A 135 -6.55 -6.01 9.33
C GLU A 135 -6.46 -7.51 9.65
N LYS A 136 -5.25 -8.12 9.55
CA LYS A 136 -5.06 -9.53 9.94
C LYS A 136 -5.50 -9.79 11.38
N HIS A 137 -5.07 -8.94 12.32
CA HIS A 137 -5.46 -9.07 13.72
C HIS A 137 -6.97 -8.89 13.94
N ALA A 138 -7.60 -8.00 13.17
CA ALA A 138 -9.05 -7.85 13.24
C ALA A 138 -9.77 -9.12 12.76
N LEU A 139 -9.32 -9.73 11.65
CA LEU A 139 -9.85 -11.02 11.19
C LEU A 139 -9.68 -12.12 12.25
N GLU A 140 -8.49 -12.20 12.86
CA GLU A 140 -8.24 -13.15 13.97
C GLU A 140 -9.18 -12.92 15.16
N TYR A 141 -9.44 -11.67 15.51
CA TYR A 141 -10.32 -11.31 16.61
C TYR A 141 -11.80 -11.68 16.32
N LEU A 142 -12.29 -11.35 15.14
CA LEU A 142 -13.64 -11.68 14.68
C LEU A 142 -13.85 -13.20 14.66
N ASP A 143 -12.89 -13.96 14.13
CA ASP A 143 -12.98 -15.43 14.03
C ASP A 143 -12.77 -16.12 15.38
N LYS A 144 -11.66 -15.81 16.09
CA LYS A 144 -11.24 -16.63 17.26
C LYS A 144 -11.88 -16.17 18.57
N VAL A 145 -12.13 -14.86 18.71
CA VAL A 145 -12.66 -14.29 19.97
C VAL A 145 -14.17 -14.11 19.89
N LEU A 146 -14.66 -13.42 18.85
CA LEU A 146 -16.10 -13.18 18.69
C LEU A 146 -16.86 -14.34 18.05
N LYS A 147 -16.13 -15.33 17.48
CA LYS A 147 -16.70 -16.56 16.90
C LYS A 147 -17.69 -16.32 15.76
N PHE A 148 -17.50 -15.24 14.98
CA PHE A 148 -18.30 -15.03 13.78
C PHE A 148 -18.02 -16.14 12.76
N LYS A 149 -19.03 -16.44 11.94
CA LYS A 149 -18.84 -17.27 10.75
C LYS A 149 -18.30 -16.40 9.63
N SER A 150 -17.58 -16.98 8.69
CA SER A 150 -17.02 -16.24 7.55
C SER A 150 -18.09 -15.51 6.72
N GLN A 151 -19.27 -16.09 6.59
CA GLN A 151 -20.43 -15.50 5.90
C GLN A 151 -20.98 -14.23 6.56
N ASP A 152 -20.69 -14.00 7.84
CA ASP A 152 -21.14 -12.85 8.59
C ASP A 152 -20.22 -11.62 8.38
N VAL A 153 -19.09 -11.80 7.70
CA VAL A 153 -18.06 -10.76 7.52
C VAL A 153 -17.71 -10.60 6.05
N MET A 154 -17.82 -9.39 5.53
CA MET A 154 -17.39 -9.04 4.18
C MET A 154 -16.09 -8.24 4.23
N VAL A 155 -15.11 -8.59 3.39
CA VAL A 155 -13.76 -7.99 3.35
C VAL A 155 -13.32 -7.79 1.89
N PRO A 156 -13.11 -6.57 1.44
CA PRO A 156 -13.48 -5.30 2.09
C PRO A 156 -14.99 -5.14 2.20
N ALA A 157 -15.45 -4.09 2.91
CA ALA A 157 -16.88 -3.74 2.91
C ALA A 157 -17.38 -3.56 1.46
N PRO A 158 -18.56 -4.09 1.08
CA PRO A 158 -19.01 -4.08 -0.32
C PRO A 158 -19.58 -2.74 -0.78
N MET A 159 -19.66 -1.75 0.11
CA MET A 159 -20.14 -0.40 -0.17
C MET A 159 -19.04 0.64 -0.08
N SER A 160 -19.22 1.75 -0.77
CA SER A 160 -18.39 2.94 -0.66
C SER A 160 -19.15 4.07 0.02
N ILE A 161 -18.52 4.72 0.97
CA ILE A 161 -19.05 5.87 1.69
C ILE A 161 -18.61 7.15 0.99
N LYS A 162 -19.58 7.98 0.60
CA LYS A 162 -19.34 9.29 0.01
C LYS A 162 -18.99 10.30 1.12
N TYR A 163 -17.95 11.10 0.90
CA TYR A 163 -17.56 12.20 1.78
C TYR A 163 -17.05 13.39 0.99
N GLU A 164 -17.10 14.58 1.59
CA GLU A 164 -16.55 15.80 1.01
C GLU A 164 -15.31 16.24 1.78
N TYR A 165 -14.28 16.64 1.05
CA TYR A 165 -13.05 17.19 1.64
C TYR A 165 -12.39 18.19 0.70
N ASN A 166 -12.13 19.42 1.20
CA ASN A 166 -11.55 20.53 0.43
C ASN A 166 -12.36 20.84 -0.85
N GLY A 167 -13.71 20.91 -0.71
CA GLY A 167 -14.61 21.22 -1.82
C GLY A 167 -14.68 20.14 -2.90
N LYS A 168 -14.20 18.93 -2.61
CA LYS A 168 -14.23 17.79 -3.54
C LYS A 168 -14.99 16.62 -2.94
N GLU A 169 -15.92 16.10 -3.71
CA GLU A 169 -16.59 14.85 -3.43
C GLU A 169 -15.64 13.67 -3.61
N ARG A 170 -15.63 12.76 -2.67
CA ARG A 170 -14.78 11.57 -2.64
C ARG A 170 -15.53 10.37 -2.11
N PHE A 171 -14.96 9.19 -2.31
CA PHE A 171 -15.47 7.94 -1.80
C PHE A 171 -14.38 7.16 -1.10
N TYR A 172 -14.72 6.42 -0.05
CA TYR A 172 -13.84 5.43 0.54
C TYR A 172 -14.59 4.15 0.88
N MET A 173 -13.89 3.05 1.01
CA MET A 173 -14.46 1.76 1.40
C MET A 173 -13.90 1.39 2.76
N PRO A 174 -14.77 1.14 3.75
CA PRO A 174 -14.36 0.60 5.04
C PRO A 174 -13.68 -0.77 4.92
N ASP A 175 -12.87 -1.13 5.91
CA ASP A 175 -12.10 -2.37 5.86
C ASP A 175 -12.99 -3.61 5.96
N PHE A 176 -14.05 -3.57 6.80
CA PHE A 176 -14.96 -4.71 7.00
C PHE A 176 -16.41 -4.25 7.09
N PHE A 177 -17.32 -5.19 6.76
CA PHE A 177 -18.74 -5.06 7.05
C PHE A 177 -19.23 -6.31 7.78
N ILE A 178 -19.81 -6.15 8.97
CA ILE A 178 -20.37 -7.23 9.79
C ILE A 178 -21.87 -7.27 9.54
N VAL A 179 -22.28 -8.23 8.72
CA VAL A 179 -23.63 -8.35 8.16
C VAL A 179 -24.74 -8.37 9.22
N PRO A 180 -24.71 -9.27 10.26
CA PRO A 180 -25.78 -9.38 11.21
C PRO A 180 -26.02 -8.12 12.05
N PHE A 181 -25.03 -7.22 12.12
CA PHE A 181 -25.16 -5.97 12.90
C PHE A 181 -25.29 -4.71 12.04
N ASN A 182 -25.33 -4.84 10.72
CA ASN A 182 -25.31 -3.71 9.78
C ASN A 182 -24.17 -2.72 10.14
N LEU A 183 -22.97 -3.27 10.42
CA LEU A 183 -21.87 -2.56 11.06
C LEU A 183 -20.64 -2.46 10.16
N LEU A 184 -20.26 -1.24 9.83
CA LEU A 184 -18.98 -0.91 9.19
C LEU A 184 -17.85 -0.86 10.23
N VAL A 185 -16.74 -1.45 9.92
CA VAL A 185 -15.56 -1.46 10.77
C VAL A 185 -14.35 -0.92 10.00
N GLU A 186 -13.73 0.08 10.55
CA GLU A 186 -12.46 0.64 10.07
C GLU A 186 -11.34 0.31 11.05
N VAL A 187 -10.18 -0.10 10.55
CA VAL A 187 -9.03 -0.48 11.38
C VAL A 187 -7.84 0.43 11.12
N LYS A 188 -7.29 1.01 12.18
CA LYS A 188 -6.17 1.96 12.11
C LYS A 188 -5.07 1.61 13.09
N GLY A 189 -3.83 1.87 12.68
CA GLY A 189 -2.67 1.91 13.58
C GLY A 189 -2.15 3.31 13.72
N THR A 190 -1.68 3.70 14.91
CA THR A 190 -1.11 5.03 15.19
C THR A 190 0.39 5.13 14.89
N ASN A 191 0.93 4.25 14.07
CA ASN A 191 2.33 4.25 13.66
C ASN A 191 2.73 5.54 12.90
N ASN A 192 4.03 5.74 12.67
CA ASN A 192 4.59 6.91 11.97
C ASN A 192 3.95 7.19 10.59
N HIS A 193 3.42 6.17 9.94
CA HIS A 193 2.74 6.34 8.65
C HIS A 193 1.36 6.99 8.83
N TYR A 194 0.64 6.65 9.90
CA TYR A 194 -0.65 7.24 10.24
C TYR A 194 -0.51 8.71 10.67
N GLN A 195 0.54 9.03 11.44
CA GLN A 195 0.80 10.42 11.88
C GLN A 195 1.08 11.39 10.73
N LYS A 196 1.53 10.89 9.58
CA LYS A 196 1.76 11.68 8.36
C LYS A 196 0.51 11.87 7.49
N ARG A 197 -0.61 11.25 7.85
CA ARG A 197 -1.87 11.44 7.12
C ARG A 197 -2.50 12.77 7.46
N ASP A 198 -3.24 13.30 6.50
CA ASP A 198 -4.06 14.48 6.70
C ASP A 198 -5.21 14.15 7.67
N LYS A 199 -5.14 14.72 8.87
CA LYS A 199 -6.13 14.46 9.92
C LYS A 199 -7.53 14.93 9.52
N GLY A 200 -7.66 16.06 8.85
CA GLY A 200 -8.94 16.56 8.38
C GLY A 200 -9.59 15.62 7.34
N LEU A 201 -8.77 14.99 6.50
CA LEU A 201 -9.25 13.96 5.57
C LEU A 201 -9.78 12.72 6.31
N GLU A 202 -9.10 12.26 7.34
CA GLU A 202 -9.55 11.08 8.12
C GLU A 202 -10.82 11.42 8.92
N GLU A 203 -10.90 12.59 9.53
CA GLU A 203 -12.11 13.08 10.23
C GLU A 203 -13.30 13.21 9.29
N ALA A 204 -13.11 13.70 8.05
CA ALA A 204 -14.17 13.78 7.06
C ALA A 204 -14.73 12.40 6.69
N LYS A 205 -13.87 11.39 6.58
CA LYS A 205 -14.28 9.99 6.36
C LYS A 205 -15.06 9.41 7.52
N ASP A 206 -14.56 9.61 8.75
CA ASP A 206 -15.20 9.11 9.97
C ASP A 206 -16.60 9.70 10.12
N LYS A 207 -16.74 11.03 10.01
CA LYS A 207 -18.04 11.72 10.04
C LYS A 207 -19.02 11.22 8.97
N ALA A 208 -18.52 10.97 7.75
CA ALA A 208 -19.36 10.46 6.69
C ALA A 208 -19.85 9.03 6.99
N ALA A 209 -18.99 8.19 7.58
CA ALA A 209 -19.38 6.84 7.99
C ALA A 209 -20.38 6.87 9.16
N GLU A 210 -20.15 7.70 10.16
CA GLU A 210 -21.05 7.91 11.30
C GLU A 210 -22.44 8.43 10.87
N ASN A 211 -22.50 9.27 9.84
CA ASN A 211 -23.74 9.83 9.28
C ASN A 211 -24.39 8.95 8.19
N SER A 212 -23.82 7.78 7.90
CA SER A 212 -24.39 6.86 6.92
C SER A 212 -25.58 6.07 7.48
N GLU A 213 -26.25 5.30 6.64
CA GLU A 213 -27.31 4.35 7.04
C GLU A 213 -26.79 3.14 7.83
N TYR A 214 -25.46 2.98 7.91
CA TYR A 214 -24.78 1.90 8.58
C TYR A 214 -24.32 2.32 9.97
N ARG A 215 -24.29 1.38 10.91
CA ARG A 215 -23.54 1.59 12.15
C ARG A 215 -22.05 1.63 11.83
N TYR A 216 -21.28 2.40 12.59
CA TYR A 216 -19.86 2.56 12.35
C TYR A 216 -19.03 2.39 13.61
N VAL A 217 -17.91 1.71 13.51
CA VAL A 217 -16.91 1.62 14.57
C VAL A 217 -15.51 1.66 14.02
N LYS A 218 -14.63 2.39 14.70
CA LYS A 218 -13.21 2.48 14.39
C LYS A 218 -12.39 1.76 15.46
N ILE A 219 -11.58 0.81 15.03
CA ILE A 219 -10.63 0.09 15.87
C ILE A 219 -9.26 0.73 15.71
N VAL A 220 -8.71 1.28 16.79
CA VAL A 220 -7.38 1.90 16.79
C VAL A 220 -6.43 1.04 17.62
N ASP A 221 -5.24 0.76 17.08
CA ASP A 221 -4.17 -0.01 17.74
C ASP A 221 -4.64 -1.31 18.42
N LYS A 222 -5.53 -2.04 17.73
CA LYS A 222 -6.09 -3.31 18.22
C LYS A 222 -6.94 -3.17 19.51
N ASN A 223 -7.43 -1.96 19.80
CA ASN A 223 -8.37 -1.76 20.88
C ASN A 223 -9.78 -2.14 20.43
N TYR A 224 -10.21 -3.35 20.78
CA TYR A 224 -11.52 -3.89 20.40
C TYR A 224 -12.67 -3.51 21.34
N LYS A 225 -12.42 -2.71 22.41
CA LYS A 225 -13.49 -2.28 23.33
C LYS A 225 -14.65 -1.60 22.62
N PRO A 226 -14.45 -0.63 21.70
CA PRO A 226 -15.56 0.02 20.98
C PRO A 226 -16.39 -0.99 20.16
N LEU A 227 -15.74 -1.94 19.50
CA LEU A 227 -16.43 -3.00 18.75
C LEU A 227 -17.30 -3.87 19.67
N ASN A 228 -16.75 -4.32 20.79
CA ASN A 228 -17.49 -5.15 21.75
C ASN A 228 -18.68 -4.39 22.35
N THR A 229 -18.47 -3.13 22.69
CA THR A 229 -19.56 -2.28 23.23
C THR A 229 -20.71 -2.19 22.25
N ILE A 230 -20.46 -1.81 20.99
CA ILE A 230 -21.53 -1.66 20.00
C ILE A 230 -22.25 -2.98 19.71
N ILE A 231 -21.52 -4.11 19.62
CA ILE A 231 -22.10 -5.45 19.43
C ILE A 231 -23.00 -5.85 20.60
N ASN A 232 -22.54 -5.62 21.84
CA ASN A 232 -23.34 -5.95 23.03
C ASN A 232 -24.59 -5.07 23.12
N THR A 233 -24.45 -3.76 22.89
CA THR A 233 -25.63 -2.86 22.86
C THR A 233 -26.67 -3.30 21.84
N ILE A 234 -26.25 -3.72 20.64
CA ILE A 234 -27.20 -4.21 19.61
C ILE A 234 -27.89 -5.48 20.07
N LYS A 235 -27.16 -6.44 20.67
CA LYS A 235 -27.72 -7.70 21.19
C LYS A 235 -28.69 -7.50 22.35
N GLU A 236 -28.52 -6.43 23.13
CA GLU A 236 -29.43 -6.09 24.22
C GLU A 236 -30.73 -5.43 23.74
N MET A 237 -30.73 -4.91 22.47
CA MET A 237 -31.91 -4.26 21.86
C MET A 237 -32.77 -5.21 21.01
N GLU A 238 -32.26 -6.40 20.69
CA GLU A 238 -32.94 -7.48 19.96
C GLU A 238 -33.57 -8.49 20.92
#